data_1d50c0eab9763a3c4e9144084dcc1a29
#
_entry.id   1d50c0eab9763a3c4e9144084dcc1a29
#
_cell.length_a   1.000
_cell.length_b   1.000
_cell.length_c   1.000
_cell.angle_alpha   90.00
_cell.angle_beta   90.00
_cell.angle_gamma   90.00
#
_symmetry.space_group_name_H-M   'P 1'
#
loop_
_entity.id
_entity.type
_entity.pdbx_description
1 polymer ?
#
loop_
_entity_poly.entity_id
_entity_poly.type
_entity_poly.pdbx_seq_one_letter_code
_entity_poly.pdbx_strand_id
1 'polypeptide(L)'
;MNTNFRKIGLLFLALTTFVSCDDSEVDNKVTPPSALEFGAVRNEALIGKTQRFTATAGAGSITFTSKKGVKITINGNCLTKAGNTVTGTIDIEYVELFDKGSMLVTNKPTMGLMTDGNKNLLISGGEFFIKATQGGVELQTSCSMSMIIPSALTDGIDNTMTLWTGIIDPAGELVWKEAKPGADGANGKGGVRAEGNNYYVTFGNFGWTNVDRFYSDPRPKTTLLVDAPEGYDNNNCAVYLSYDGEGTNALAKLDTYTAAGLFSEHYGQIPVGLACHIIFATEENGQWRYAIKGVTIAANQT
;
A
#
# COMPACT_ATOMS: atom_id res chain seq x y z
N MET A 1 8.50 -49.89 86.50
CA MET A 1 9.20 -50.58 85.40
C MET A 1 9.66 -49.52 84.43
N ASN A 2 10.93 -49.20 84.50
CA ASN A 2 11.57 -48.14 83.71
C ASN A 2 12.12 -48.69 82.41
N THR A 3 11.84 -48.06 81.31
CA THR A 3 12.59 -48.30 80.06
C THR A 3 13.01 -46.94 79.49
N ASN A 4 14.32 -46.74 79.56
CA ASN A 4 15.03 -45.61 78.94
C ASN A 4 15.09 -45.75 77.42
N PHE A 5 14.65 -44.73 76.66
CA PHE A 5 14.97 -44.61 75.24
C PHE A 5 16.05 -43.55 75.04
N ARG A 6 17.20 -43.98 74.57
CA ARG A 6 18.32 -43.14 74.10
C ARG A 6 17.92 -42.41 72.79
N LYS A 7 18.00 -41.12 72.80
CA LYS A 7 17.89 -40.27 71.56
C LYS A 7 19.25 -40.31 70.89
N ILE A 8 19.27 -40.89 69.69
CA ILE A 8 20.38 -40.76 68.74
C ILE A 8 20.05 -39.55 67.85
N GLY A 9 20.86 -38.49 67.97
CA GLY A 9 20.74 -37.34 67.12
C GLY A 9 21.43 -37.62 65.77
N LEU A 10 20.66 -37.60 64.69
CA LEU A 10 21.18 -37.60 63.31
C LEU A 10 21.38 -36.17 62.88
N LEU A 11 22.64 -35.78 62.69
CA LEU A 11 23.02 -34.49 62.15
C LEU A 11 22.91 -34.59 60.63
N PHE A 12 21.86 -33.98 60.06
CA PHE A 12 21.71 -33.81 58.60
C PHE A 12 22.54 -32.59 58.17
N LEU A 13 23.65 -32.87 57.50
CA LEU A 13 24.43 -31.85 56.81
C LEU A 13 23.73 -31.54 55.48
N ALA A 14 22.98 -30.44 55.41
CA ALA A 14 22.37 -29.96 54.17
C ALA A 14 23.44 -29.32 53.29
N LEU A 15 23.85 -30.05 52.23
CA LEU A 15 24.67 -29.51 51.14
C LEU A 15 23.74 -28.68 50.26
N THR A 16 23.74 -27.38 50.40
CA THR A 16 23.10 -26.46 49.46
C THR A 16 23.98 -26.32 48.22
N THR A 17 23.65 -27.05 47.16
CA THR A 17 24.18 -26.78 45.82
C THR A 17 23.47 -25.51 45.32
N PHE A 18 24.20 -24.40 45.24
CA PHE A 18 23.80 -23.27 44.48
C PHE A 18 23.85 -23.69 42.99
N VAL A 19 22.69 -24.00 42.41
CA VAL A 19 22.53 -24.01 40.95
C VAL A 19 22.49 -22.54 40.55
N SER A 20 23.60 -21.99 40.07
CA SER A 20 23.65 -20.76 39.31
C SER A 20 22.87 -21.02 38.02
N CYS A 21 21.62 -20.57 37.94
CA CYS A 21 21.00 -20.33 36.64
C CYS A 21 21.82 -19.24 35.99
N ASP A 22 22.62 -19.63 35.05
CA ASP A 22 23.18 -18.73 34.06
C ASP A 22 22.00 -18.31 33.19
N ASP A 23 21.36 -17.19 33.51
CA ASP A 23 20.42 -16.52 32.63
C ASP A 23 21.26 -15.98 31.45
N SER A 24 21.61 -16.87 30.54
CA SER A 24 21.97 -16.46 29.20
C SER A 24 20.71 -15.84 28.61
N GLU A 25 20.56 -14.52 28.78
CA GLU A 25 19.72 -13.74 27.89
C GLU A 25 20.17 -14.10 26.47
N VAL A 26 19.40 -14.93 25.80
CA VAL A 26 19.53 -15.08 24.36
C VAL A 26 19.13 -13.71 23.83
N ASP A 27 20.12 -12.87 23.62
CA ASP A 27 19.98 -11.58 22.94
C ASP A 27 19.49 -11.93 21.51
N ASN A 28 18.18 -12.06 21.37
CA ASN A 28 17.53 -12.24 20.10
C ASN A 28 17.66 -10.92 19.31
N LYS A 29 18.90 -10.57 18.98
CA LYS A 29 19.19 -9.44 18.14
C LYS A 29 18.53 -9.69 16.79
N VAL A 30 17.36 -9.11 16.59
CA VAL A 30 16.66 -9.15 15.30
C VAL A 30 17.60 -8.54 14.27
N THR A 31 18.00 -9.35 13.29
CA THR A 31 18.82 -8.86 12.17
C THR A 31 17.89 -8.23 11.15
N PRO A 32 18.04 -6.93 10.84
CA PRO A 32 17.24 -6.30 9.82
C PRO A 32 17.41 -7.00 8.46
N PRO A 33 16.34 -7.11 7.65
CA PRO A 33 16.44 -7.72 6.32
C PRO A 33 17.27 -6.86 5.38
N SER A 34 17.71 -7.46 4.29
CA SER A 34 18.23 -6.72 3.15
C SER A 34 17.12 -6.03 2.35
N ALA A 35 17.49 -5.03 1.54
CA ALA A 35 16.57 -4.39 0.59
C ALA A 35 15.91 -5.40 -0.37
N LEU A 36 16.65 -6.46 -0.75
CA LEU A 36 16.14 -7.49 -1.64
C LEU A 36 15.05 -8.34 -0.97
N GLU A 37 15.26 -8.76 0.27
CA GLU A 37 14.28 -9.54 1.04
C GLU A 37 13.02 -8.71 1.30
N PHE A 38 13.15 -7.46 1.71
CA PHE A 38 12.00 -6.58 1.91
C PHE A 38 11.27 -6.27 0.59
N GLY A 39 11.99 -6.12 -0.51
CA GLY A 39 11.42 -5.99 -1.86
C GLY A 39 10.67 -7.25 -2.31
N ALA A 40 11.18 -8.43 -1.95
CA ALA A 40 10.58 -9.71 -2.33
C ALA A 40 9.18 -9.90 -1.72
N VAL A 41 8.97 -9.62 -0.43
CA VAL A 41 7.64 -9.76 0.20
C VAL A 41 6.62 -8.79 -0.38
N ARG A 42 7.03 -7.58 -0.78
CA ARG A 42 6.18 -6.61 -1.48
C ARG A 42 5.76 -7.11 -2.86
N ASN A 43 6.72 -7.64 -3.61
CA ASN A 43 6.45 -8.19 -4.94
C ASN A 43 5.54 -9.42 -4.88
N GLU A 44 5.77 -10.31 -3.93
CA GLU A 44 4.92 -11.47 -3.69
C GLU A 44 3.48 -11.06 -3.31
N ALA A 45 3.33 -10.04 -2.47
CA ALA A 45 2.02 -9.48 -2.13
C ALA A 45 1.30 -8.94 -3.38
N LEU A 46 2.00 -8.22 -4.26
CA LEU A 46 1.44 -7.71 -5.50
C LEU A 46 1.04 -8.83 -6.46
N ILE A 47 1.89 -9.85 -6.61
CA ILE A 47 1.58 -11.07 -7.41
C ILE A 47 0.32 -11.76 -6.85
N GLY A 48 0.21 -11.88 -5.52
CA GLY A 48 -0.96 -12.47 -4.86
C GLY A 48 -2.28 -11.70 -5.08
N LYS A 49 -2.21 -10.39 -5.34
CA LYS A 49 -3.37 -9.55 -5.69
C LYS A 49 -3.67 -9.55 -7.19
N THR A 50 -2.75 -10.01 -8.04
CA THR A 50 -2.90 -9.97 -9.49
C THR A 50 -3.90 -11.03 -9.96
N GLN A 51 -4.92 -10.60 -10.69
CA GLN A 51 -5.87 -11.43 -11.41
C GLN A 51 -5.45 -11.51 -12.88
N ARG A 52 -5.64 -12.68 -13.49
CA ARG A 52 -5.26 -12.91 -14.88
C ARG A 52 -6.47 -13.31 -15.69
N PHE A 53 -6.60 -12.72 -16.88
CA PHE A 53 -7.65 -12.98 -17.86
C PHE A 53 -7.00 -13.20 -19.22
N THR A 54 -7.69 -13.97 -20.07
CA THR A 54 -7.31 -14.17 -21.47
C THR A 54 -8.44 -13.66 -22.34
N ALA A 55 -8.13 -12.96 -23.41
CA ALA A 55 -9.11 -12.39 -24.34
C ALA A 55 -8.61 -12.47 -25.79
N THR A 56 -9.45 -12.05 -26.74
CA THR A 56 -9.10 -12.01 -28.17
C THR A 56 -9.08 -10.55 -28.65
N ALA A 57 -7.92 -10.08 -29.04
CA ALA A 57 -7.76 -8.78 -29.71
C ALA A 57 -8.28 -8.85 -31.15
N GLY A 58 -8.76 -7.72 -31.67
CA GLY A 58 -9.34 -7.64 -33.02
C GLY A 58 -10.79 -8.13 -33.14
N ALA A 59 -11.39 -8.59 -32.05
CA ALA A 59 -12.77 -9.11 -32.02
C ALA A 59 -13.80 -8.12 -31.41
N GLY A 60 -13.48 -6.84 -31.36
CA GLY A 60 -14.34 -5.81 -30.79
C GLY A 60 -14.14 -5.58 -29.30
N SER A 61 -15.21 -5.45 -28.53
CA SER A 61 -15.16 -5.13 -27.10
C SER A 61 -14.77 -6.36 -26.27
N ILE A 62 -13.72 -6.19 -25.45
CA ILE A 62 -13.27 -7.15 -24.43
C ILE A 62 -13.85 -6.68 -23.10
N THR A 63 -14.60 -7.54 -22.41
CA THR A 63 -15.17 -7.22 -21.09
C THR A 63 -14.87 -8.34 -20.11
N PHE A 64 -14.40 -7.99 -18.92
CA PHE A 64 -14.22 -8.93 -17.81
C PHE A 64 -14.67 -8.30 -16.49
N THR A 65 -14.92 -9.16 -15.50
CA THR A 65 -15.34 -8.74 -14.16
C THR A 65 -14.34 -9.29 -13.15
N SER A 66 -13.88 -8.42 -12.27
CA SER A 66 -12.92 -8.77 -11.23
C SER A 66 -13.57 -9.60 -10.10
N LYS A 67 -12.73 -10.10 -9.18
CA LYS A 67 -13.20 -10.83 -7.99
C LYS A 67 -14.07 -9.98 -7.07
N LYS A 68 -13.86 -8.65 -7.03
CA LYS A 68 -14.66 -7.71 -6.23
C LYS A 68 -15.87 -7.13 -6.99
N GLY A 69 -16.07 -7.53 -8.25
CA GLY A 69 -17.23 -7.11 -9.05
C GLY A 69 -16.99 -5.85 -9.89
N VAL A 70 -15.76 -5.35 -9.96
CA VAL A 70 -15.42 -4.28 -10.89
C VAL A 70 -15.49 -4.80 -12.32
N LYS A 71 -16.23 -4.10 -13.19
CA LYS A 71 -16.37 -4.46 -14.60
C LYS A 71 -15.48 -3.59 -15.46
N ILE A 72 -14.60 -4.19 -16.24
CA ILE A 72 -13.63 -3.50 -17.10
C ILE A 72 -13.97 -3.80 -18.56
N THR A 73 -13.90 -2.77 -19.41
CA THR A 73 -14.12 -2.90 -20.86
C THR A 73 -13.00 -2.24 -21.63
N ILE A 74 -12.39 -2.99 -22.53
CA ILE A 74 -11.30 -2.59 -23.43
C ILE A 74 -11.77 -2.77 -24.88
N ASN A 75 -11.49 -1.81 -25.76
CA ASN A 75 -11.72 -2.01 -27.19
C ASN A 75 -10.54 -2.80 -27.80
N GLY A 76 -10.77 -4.08 -28.07
CA GLY A 76 -9.77 -4.99 -28.65
C GLY A 76 -9.27 -4.59 -30.03
N ASN A 77 -10.04 -3.79 -30.78
CA ASN A 77 -9.63 -3.29 -32.11
C ASN A 77 -8.63 -2.13 -32.02
N CYS A 78 -8.50 -1.49 -30.83
CA CYS A 78 -7.59 -0.38 -30.61
C CYS A 78 -6.24 -0.81 -30.04
N LEU A 79 -6.04 -2.12 -29.82
CA LEU A 79 -4.81 -2.64 -29.25
C LEU A 79 -3.68 -2.66 -30.29
N THR A 80 -2.50 -2.21 -29.88
CA THR A 80 -1.32 -2.18 -30.73
C THR A 80 -0.12 -2.79 -30.02
N LYS A 81 0.79 -3.38 -30.80
CA LYS A 81 2.09 -3.92 -30.40
C LYS A 81 3.17 -3.26 -31.24
N ALA A 82 4.00 -2.43 -30.61
CA ALA A 82 5.01 -1.63 -31.30
C ALA A 82 4.40 -0.83 -32.50
N GLY A 83 3.22 -0.25 -32.32
CA GLY A 83 2.50 0.56 -33.32
C GLY A 83 1.66 -0.24 -34.32
N ASN A 84 1.75 -1.57 -34.35
CA ASN A 84 0.98 -2.42 -35.27
C ASN A 84 -0.28 -2.96 -34.59
N THR A 85 -1.37 -3.08 -35.37
CA THR A 85 -2.64 -3.67 -34.91
C THR A 85 -2.44 -5.10 -34.46
N VAL A 86 -3.08 -5.46 -33.35
CA VAL A 86 -3.00 -6.78 -32.74
C VAL A 86 -4.29 -7.56 -32.98
N THR A 87 -4.16 -8.85 -33.30
CA THR A 87 -5.26 -9.80 -33.39
C THR A 87 -4.91 -11.10 -32.67
N GLY A 88 -5.91 -11.88 -32.28
CA GLY A 88 -5.72 -13.17 -31.61
C GLY A 88 -5.59 -13.04 -30.07
N THR A 89 -5.12 -14.11 -29.46
CA THR A 89 -5.10 -14.25 -28.01
C THR A 89 -4.14 -13.26 -27.34
N ILE A 90 -4.60 -12.63 -26.30
CA ILE A 90 -3.83 -11.73 -25.40
C ILE A 90 -4.06 -12.13 -23.95
N ASP A 91 -3.09 -11.81 -23.10
CA ASP A 91 -3.15 -11.96 -21.66
C ASP A 91 -3.35 -10.59 -21.00
N ILE A 92 -4.19 -10.53 -19.98
CA ILE A 92 -4.49 -9.31 -19.22
C ILE A 92 -4.19 -9.58 -17.75
N GLU A 93 -3.36 -8.74 -17.15
CA GLU A 93 -3.13 -8.68 -15.70
C GLU A 93 -3.89 -7.51 -15.13
N TYR A 94 -4.56 -7.74 -14.00
CA TYR A 94 -5.39 -6.77 -13.31
C TYR A 94 -5.15 -6.84 -11.81
N VAL A 95 -4.98 -5.68 -11.17
CA VAL A 95 -4.92 -5.52 -9.71
C VAL A 95 -5.98 -4.53 -9.27
N GLU A 96 -6.59 -4.77 -8.12
CA GLU A 96 -7.51 -3.85 -7.46
C GLU A 96 -7.23 -3.78 -5.96
N LEU A 97 -7.02 -2.58 -5.44
CA LEU A 97 -6.74 -2.32 -4.03
C LEU A 97 -7.80 -1.36 -3.48
N PHE A 98 -8.50 -1.78 -2.42
CA PHE A 98 -9.57 -1.02 -1.79
C PHE A 98 -9.37 -0.82 -0.28
N ASP A 99 -8.28 -1.34 0.29
CA ASP A 99 -8.05 -1.31 1.72
C ASP A 99 -6.58 -1.01 2.07
N LYS A 100 -6.39 -0.35 3.22
CA LYS A 100 -5.08 0.06 3.75
C LYS A 100 -4.07 -1.09 3.84
N GLY A 101 -4.52 -2.28 4.24
CA GLY A 101 -3.65 -3.45 4.37
C GLY A 101 -3.11 -3.90 3.02
N SER A 102 -3.96 -3.95 1.99
CA SER A 102 -3.55 -4.25 0.62
C SER A 102 -2.60 -3.18 0.06
N MET A 103 -2.87 -1.90 0.28
CA MET A 103 -2.01 -0.78 -0.11
C MET A 103 -0.65 -0.84 0.58
N LEU A 104 -0.62 -1.17 1.88
CA LEU A 104 0.61 -1.30 2.67
C LEU A 104 1.52 -2.42 2.13
N VAL A 105 0.99 -3.64 2.03
CA VAL A 105 1.81 -4.80 1.64
C VAL A 105 2.28 -4.74 0.18
N THR A 106 1.56 -4.03 -0.69
CA THR A 106 1.97 -3.81 -2.08
C THR A 106 2.80 -2.53 -2.27
N ASN A 107 3.01 -1.75 -1.21
CA ASN A 107 3.66 -0.43 -1.25
C ASN A 107 2.99 0.51 -2.28
N LYS A 108 1.68 0.59 -2.21
CA LYS A 108 0.86 1.49 -3.04
C LYS A 108 0.09 2.44 -2.12
N PRO A 109 0.75 3.50 -1.58
CA PRO A 109 0.11 4.47 -0.71
C PRO A 109 -0.72 5.46 -1.54
N THR A 110 -1.76 6.02 -0.92
CA THR A 110 -2.64 7.01 -1.55
C THR A 110 -2.07 8.43 -1.43
N MET A 111 -0.90 8.68 -2.07
CA MET A 111 -0.21 9.96 -2.03
C MET A 111 -0.37 10.71 -3.35
N GLY A 112 -1.16 11.79 -3.34
CA GLY A 112 -1.45 12.63 -4.51
C GLY A 112 -0.48 13.77 -4.67
N LEU A 113 0.07 13.94 -5.87
CA LEU A 113 0.95 15.04 -6.23
C LEU A 113 0.15 16.35 -6.36
N MET A 114 0.53 17.34 -5.59
CA MET A 114 -0.01 18.69 -5.64
C MET A 114 0.64 19.52 -6.75
N THR A 115 0.04 20.66 -7.08
CA THR A 115 0.54 21.55 -8.15
C THR A 115 1.88 22.24 -7.82
N ASP A 116 2.21 22.33 -6.53
CA ASP A 116 3.47 22.89 -6.04
C ASP A 116 4.61 21.83 -5.94
N GLY A 117 4.32 20.58 -6.30
CA GLY A 117 5.27 19.46 -6.24
C GLY A 117 5.27 18.71 -4.91
N ASN A 118 4.56 19.19 -3.91
CA ASN A 118 4.34 18.48 -2.66
C ASN A 118 3.35 17.31 -2.85
N LYS A 119 3.24 16.45 -1.86
CA LYS A 119 2.26 15.36 -1.84
C LYS A 119 1.27 15.56 -0.69
N ASN A 120 0.05 15.12 -0.88
CA ASN A 120 -0.97 15.09 0.16
C ASN A 120 -1.74 13.77 0.09
N LEU A 121 -2.32 13.39 1.23
CA LEU A 121 -3.12 12.18 1.32
C LEU A 121 -4.34 12.26 0.41
N LEU A 122 -4.64 11.15 -0.25
CA LEU A 122 -5.89 10.94 -0.98
C LEU A 122 -6.81 9.99 -0.21
N ILE A 123 -8.10 10.23 -0.33
CA ILE A 123 -9.15 9.27 0.03
C ILE A 123 -9.49 8.52 -1.25
N SER A 124 -9.34 7.21 -1.23
CA SER A 124 -9.40 6.39 -2.44
C SER A 124 -10.74 5.71 -2.64
N GLY A 125 -11.26 5.80 -3.84
CA GLY A 125 -12.36 4.98 -4.38
C GLY A 125 -11.87 3.71 -5.08
N GLY A 126 -10.57 3.38 -4.92
CA GLY A 126 -9.93 2.17 -5.44
C GLY A 126 -8.78 2.45 -6.39
N GLU A 127 -7.69 1.72 -6.19
CA GLU A 127 -6.50 1.73 -7.03
C GLU A 127 -6.51 0.52 -7.96
N PHE A 128 -6.21 0.74 -9.22
CA PHE A 128 -6.32 -0.29 -10.26
C PHE A 128 -5.07 -0.31 -11.13
N PHE A 129 -4.60 -1.51 -11.45
CA PHE A 129 -3.55 -1.72 -12.43
C PHE A 129 -4.06 -2.62 -13.54
N ILE A 130 -3.81 -2.23 -14.79
CA ILE A 130 -4.15 -3.03 -15.96
C ILE A 130 -2.93 -3.10 -16.87
N LYS A 131 -2.59 -4.32 -17.29
CA LYS A 131 -1.57 -4.58 -18.30
C LYS A 131 -2.09 -5.62 -19.26
N ALA A 132 -1.91 -5.38 -20.56
CA ALA A 132 -2.19 -6.36 -21.59
C ALA A 132 -0.90 -6.76 -22.30
N THR A 133 -0.73 -8.05 -22.61
CA THR A 133 0.43 -8.58 -23.32
C THR A 133 0.03 -9.56 -24.41
N GLN A 134 0.88 -9.69 -25.43
CA GLN A 134 0.78 -10.76 -26.42
C GLN A 134 2.15 -11.40 -26.63
N GLY A 135 2.25 -12.69 -26.29
CA GLY A 135 3.54 -13.40 -26.35
C GLY A 135 4.60 -12.75 -25.45
N GLY A 136 4.20 -12.27 -24.27
CA GLY A 136 5.07 -11.60 -23.29
C GLY A 136 5.44 -10.15 -23.61
N VAL A 137 5.01 -9.59 -24.76
CA VAL A 137 5.27 -8.19 -25.13
C VAL A 137 4.07 -7.33 -24.77
N GLU A 138 4.32 -6.20 -24.10
CA GLU A 138 3.29 -5.26 -23.68
C GLU A 138 2.58 -4.61 -24.86
N LEU A 139 1.27 -4.46 -24.71
CA LEU A 139 0.39 -3.80 -25.67
C LEU A 139 0.11 -2.37 -25.23
N GLN A 140 -0.24 -1.54 -26.21
CA GLN A 140 -0.77 -0.19 -26.03
C GLN A 140 -2.21 -0.13 -26.55
N THR A 141 -2.96 0.89 -26.15
CA THR A 141 -4.28 1.17 -26.69
C THR A 141 -4.35 2.59 -27.22
N SER A 142 -5.06 2.79 -28.34
CA SER A 142 -5.37 4.10 -28.93
C SER A 142 -6.77 4.57 -28.58
N CYS A 143 -7.55 3.78 -27.85
CA CYS A 143 -8.91 4.11 -27.43
C CYS A 143 -9.00 4.17 -25.90
N SER A 144 -9.98 4.92 -25.40
CA SER A 144 -10.32 4.89 -23.98
C SER A 144 -10.84 3.51 -23.59
N MET A 145 -10.50 3.13 -22.37
CA MET A 145 -11.07 2.00 -21.64
C MET A 145 -12.12 2.51 -20.66
N SER A 146 -13.01 1.64 -20.22
CA SER A 146 -14.00 1.99 -19.20
C SER A 146 -13.99 0.98 -18.05
N MET A 147 -14.38 1.48 -16.87
CA MET A 147 -14.48 0.70 -15.65
C MET A 147 -15.78 1.08 -14.92
N ILE A 148 -16.48 0.10 -14.35
CA ILE A 148 -17.63 0.32 -13.47
C ILE A 148 -17.26 -0.24 -12.12
N ILE A 149 -17.24 0.61 -11.09
CA ILE A 149 -16.82 0.28 -9.74
C ILE A 149 -18.05 0.34 -8.83
N PRO A 150 -18.46 -0.76 -8.17
CA PRO A 150 -19.50 -0.71 -7.16
C PRO A 150 -19.11 0.18 -5.99
N SER A 151 -19.91 1.20 -5.65
CA SER A 151 -19.61 2.14 -4.58
C SER A 151 -19.62 1.50 -3.18
N ALA A 152 -20.23 0.33 -3.04
CA ALA A 152 -20.17 -0.48 -1.81
C ALA A 152 -18.73 -0.92 -1.44
N LEU A 153 -17.78 -0.85 -2.38
CA LEU A 153 -16.36 -1.12 -2.15
C LEU A 153 -15.60 0.09 -1.55
N THR A 154 -16.24 1.27 -1.47
CA THR A 154 -15.62 2.56 -1.19
C THR A 154 -16.42 3.39 -0.18
N ASP A 155 -17.12 2.75 0.75
CA ASP A 155 -17.99 3.39 1.77
C ASP A 155 -19.13 4.26 1.19
N GLY A 156 -19.49 4.05 -0.09
CA GLY A 156 -20.59 4.74 -0.77
C GLY A 156 -20.16 5.66 -1.90
N ILE A 157 -21.10 6.49 -2.39
CA ILE A 157 -20.83 7.47 -3.45
C ILE A 157 -20.27 8.74 -2.86
N ASP A 158 -19.15 9.20 -3.40
CA ASP A 158 -18.61 10.54 -3.23
C ASP A 158 -18.46 11.20 -4.60
N ASN A 159 -19.26 12.24 -4.85
CA ASN A 159 -19.30 12.96 -6.12
C ASN A 159 -18.07 13.88 -6.35
N THR A 160 -17.19 13.97 -5.38
CA THR A 160 -15.94 14.76 -5.47
C THR A 160 -14.76 13.93 -5.96
N MET A 161 -14.95 12.63 -6.14
CA MET A 161 -13.91 11.74 -6.68
C MET A 161 -13.56 12.10 -8.11
N THR A 162 -12.27 12.16 -8.41
CA THR A 162 -11.70 12.43 -9.73
C THR A 162 -10.82 11.27 -10.21
N LEU A 163 -10.38 11.32 -11.45
CA LEU A 163 -9.48 10.34 -12.04
C LEU A 163 -8.03 10.71 -11.74
N TRP A 164 -7.24 9.69 -11.36
CA TRP A 164 -5.81 9.82 -11.10
C TRP A 164 -5.01 8.79 -11.90
N THR A 165 -3.83 9.17 -12.34
CA THR A 165 -2.88 8.30 -13.01
C THR A 165 -1.68 8.09 -12.11
N GLY A 166 -1.29 6.82 -11.92
CA GLY A 166 -0.09 6.48 -11.17
C GLY A 166 1.17 6.71 -12.00
N ILE A 167 2.14 7.40 -11.42
CA ILE A 167 3.47 7.60 -11.99
C ILE A 167 4.52 7.11 -11.00
N ILE A 168 5.64 6.60 -11.50
CA ILE A 168 6.78 6.26 -10.67
C ILE A 168 7.67 7.51 -10.59
N ASP A 169 7.90 7.98 -9.38
CA ASP A 169 8.75 9.15 -9.14
C ASP A 169 10.26 8.78 -9.24
N PRO A 170 11.18 9.76 -9.19
CA PRO A 170 12.61 9.48 -9.26
C PRO A 170 13.15 8.61 -8.14
N ALA A 171 12.44 8.49 -7.01
CA ALA A 171 12.78 7.61 -5.90
C ALA A 171 12.26 6.17 -6.10
N GLY A 172 11.52 5.91 -7.19
CA GLY A 172 10.91 4.61 -7.49
C GLY A 172 9.58 4.36 -6.79
N GLU A 173 8.98 5.39 -6.17
CA GLU A 173 7.70 5.30 -5.48
C GLU A 173 6.53 5.60 -6.42
N LEU A 174 5.41 4.92 -6.21
CA LEU A 174 4.16 5.26 -6.90
C LEU A 174 3.55 6.50 -6.27
N VAL A 175 3.32 7.51 -7.09
CA VAL A 175 2.56 8.72 -6.73
C VAL A 175 1.42 8.94 -7.70
N TRP A 176 0.34 9.54 -7.21
CA TRP A 176 -0.86 9.76 -7.99
C TRP A 176 -0.91 11.19 -8.50
N LYS A 177 -1.04 11.34 -9.81
CA LYS A 177 -1.23 12.62 -10.47
C LYS A 177 -2.66 12.75 -10.96
N GLU A 178 -3.35 13.83 -10.58
CA GLU A 178 -4.71 14.07 -11.05
C GLU A 178 -4.74 14.17 -12.56
N ALA A 179 -5.59 13.37 -13.18
CA ALA A 179 -5.81 13.41 -14.61
C ALA A 179 -6.68 14.62 -14.96
N LYS A 180 -6.15 15.54 -15.74
CA LYS A 180 -6.96 16.68 -16.22
C LYS A 180 -8.00 16.19 -17.23
N PRO A 181 -9.24 16.67 -17.18
CA PRO A 181 -10.23 16.37 -18.22
C PRO A 181 -9.64 16.65 -19.61
N GLY A 182 -9.59 15.62 -20.43
CA GLY A 182 -9.03 15.71 -21.78
C GLY A 182 -7.53 15.46 -21.94
N ALA A 183 -6.78 15.19 -20.87
CA ALA A 183 -5.32 15.04 -20.92
C ALA A 183 -4.81 13.61 -21.16
N ASP A 184 -5.62 12.60 -20.98
CA ASP A 184 -5.20 11.19 -20.92
C ASP A 184 -5.33 10.44 -22.25
N GLY A 185 -5.06 11.12 -23.32
CA GLY A 185 -4.56 10.54 -24.57
C GLY A 185 -5.56 9.88 -25.50
N ALA A 186 -6.68 9.39 -25.05
CA ALA A 186 -7.69 8.77 -25.90
C ALA A 186 -8.90 9.70 -26.09
N ASN A 187 -8.83 10.60 -27.05
CA ASN A 187 -9.93 11.50 -27.45
C ASN A 187 -10.45 12.46 -26.36
N GLY A 188 -9.65 12.81 -25.35
CA GLY A 188 -9.96 13.86 -24.39
C GLY A 188 -11.19 13.61 -23.50
N LYS A 189 -11.51 12.35 -23.19
CA LYS A 189 -12.74 11.99 -22.48
C LYS A 189 -12.52 11.13 -21.21
N GLY A 190 -11.35 11.21 -20.60
CA GLY A 190 -11.10 10.58 -19.30
C GLY A 190 -11.90 11.26 -18.18
N GLY A 191 -12.32 10.51 -17.16
CA GLY A 191 -12.99 11.06 -16.01
C GLY A 191 -13.76 10.06 -15.17
N VAL A 192 -14.30 10.56 -14.05
CA VAL A 192 -15.16 9.81 -13.15
C VAL A 192 -16.55 10.42 -13.13
N ARG A 193 -17.56 9.58 -13.20
CA ARG A 193 -18.97 9.95 -13.02
C ARG A 193 -19.61 8.99 -12.03
N ALA A 194 -20.17 9.52 -10.96
CA ALA A 194 -20.94 8.78 -10.01
C ALA A 194 -22.42 8.76 -10.42
N GLU A 195 -23.03 7.56 -10.48
CA GLU A 195 -24.44 7.41 -10.82
C GLU A 195 -25.01 6.13 -10.18
N GLY A 196 -26.14 6.25 -9.51
CA GLY A 196 -26.73 5.15 -8.74
C GLY A 196 -25.75 4.68 -7.66
N ASN A 197 -25.42 3.39 -7.68
CA ASN A 197 -24.50 2.77 -6.74
C ASN A 197 -23.14 2.45 -7.39
N ASN A 198 -22.74 3.18 -8.42
CA ASN A 198 -21.50 2.91 -9.15
C ASN A 198 -20.75 4.19 -9.51
N TYR A 199 -19.41 4.06 -9.59
CA TYR A 199 -18.58 4.98 -10.35
C TYR A 199 -18.39 4.43 -11.76
N TYR A 200 -18.59 5.30 -12.76
CA TYR A 200 -18.29 5.05 -14.17
C TYR A 200 -17.00 5.82 -14.50
N VAL A 201 -15.98 5.07 -14.84
CA VAL A 201 -14.63 5.60 -15.05
C VAL A 201 -14.24 5.42 -16.52
N THR A 202 -13.67 6.45 -17.13
CA THR A 202 -13.08 6.39 -18.47
C THR A 202 -11.63 6.85 -18.38
N PHE A 203 -10.70 6.08 -18.92
CA PHE A 203 -9.25 6.34 -18.87
C PHE A 203 -8.56 5.85 -20.15
N GLY A 204 -7.38 6.41 -20.46
CA GLY A 204 -6.77 6.26 -21.79
C GLY A 204 -5.63 5.26 -21.90
N ASN A 205 -4.97 4.88 -20.79
CA ASN A 205 -3.73 4.11 -20.84
C ASN A 205 -3.76 2.89 -19.93
N PHE A 206 -3.00 1.86 -20.28
CA PHE A 206 -2.63 0.80 -19.35
C PHE A 206 -1.72 1.36 -18.25
N GLY A 207 -1.58 0.62 -17.16
CA GLY A 207 -0.82 1.01 -15.98
C GLY A 207 -1.72 1.28 -14.77
N TRP A 208 -1.23 2.07 -13.83
CA TRP A 208 -1.94 2.42 -12.61
C TRP A 208 -2.94 3.55 -12.84
N THR A 209 -4.16 3.34 -12.39
CA THR A 209 -5.28 4.30 -12.40
C THR A 209 -5.96 4.28 -11.05
N ASN A 210 -6.44 5.45 -10.57
CA ASN A 210 -7.10 5.56 -9.29
C ASN A 210 -8.31 6.50 -9.38
N VAL A 211 -9.28 6.31 -8.48
CA VAL A 211 -10.47 7.14 -8.33
C VAL A 211 -10.44 7.75 -6.95
N ASP A 212 -9.98 8.99 -6.81
CA ASP A 212 -9.65 9.59 -5.52
C ASP A 212 -10.09 11.05 -5.44
N ARG A 213 -10.03 11.58 -4.23
CA ARG A 213 -10.01 13.01 -3.93
C ARG A 213 -8.96 13.33 -2.88
N PHE A 214 -8.48 14.55 -2.84
CA PHE A 214 -7.64 14.99 -1.74
C PHE A 214 -8.34 14.88 -0.39
N TYR A 215 -7.58 14.42 0.61
CA TYR A 215 -7.95 14.62 2.00
C TYR A 215 -7.96 16.11 2.31
N SER A 216 -9.02 16.58 2.95
CA SER A 216 -9.17 18.00 3.32
C SER A 216 -9.43 18.12 4.80
N ASP A 217 -8.61 18.92 5.48
CA ASP A 217 -8.71 19.19 6.90
C ASP A 217 -8.33 20.64 7.16
N PRO A 218 -9.16 21.45 7.85
CA PRO A 218 -8.91 22.88 8.07
C PRO A 218 -7.90 23.17 9.18
N ARG A 219 -7.51 22.18 9.99
CA ARG A 219 -6.56 22.36 11.09
C ARG A 219 -5.19 22.82 10.61
N PRO A 220 -4.40 23.51 11.46
CA PRO A 220 -3.01 23.79 11.17
C PRO A 220 -2.25 22.51 10.80
N LYS A 221 -1.31 22.62 9.88
CA LYS A 221 -0.52 21.49 9.39
C LYS A 221 0.88 21.47 9.99
N THR A 222 1.47 20.29 10.04
CA THR A 222 2.84 20.08 10.50
C THR A 222 3.51 18.96 9.70
N THR A 223 4.79 18.77 9.91
CA THR A 223 5.55 17.57 9.51
C THR A 223 5.62 16.59 10.69
N LEU A 224 5.95 15.34 10.38
CA LEU A 224 6.25 14.30 11.35
C LEU A 224 7.60 13.68 11.03
N LEU A 225 8.39 13.44 12.06
CA LEU A 225 9.62 12.64 12.00
C LEU A 225 9.40 11.34 12.80
N VAL A 226 9.88 10.23 12.26
CA VAL A 226 9.82 8.93 12.94
C VAL A 226 11.19 8.29 12.92
N ASP A 227 11.68 7.96 14.12
CA ASP A 227 12.90 7.19 14.32
C ASP A 227 12.56 5.70 14.27
N ALA A 228 13.27 4.95 13.42
CA ALA A 228 13.15 3.50 13.32
C ALA A 228 14.17 2.81 14.24
N PRO A 229 13.97 1.55 14.63
CA PRO A 229 14.98 0.82 15.39
C PRO A 229 16.34 0.76 14.70
N GLU A 230 17.41 0.60 15.47
CA GLU A 230 18.79 0.51 14.95
C GLU A 230 18.91 -0.58 13.86
N GLY A 231 19.55 -0.22 12.74
CA GLY A 231 19.75 -1.10 11.59
C GLY A 231 18.62 -1.09 10.56
N TYR A 232 17.53 -0.35 10.82
CA TYR A 232 16.44 -0.16 9.86
C TYR A 232 16.54 1.20 9.17
N ASP A 233 16.36 1.20 7.85
CA ASP A 233 16.35 2.39 7.01
C ASP A 233 15.31 2.28 5.89
N ASN A 234 15.26 3.24 4.98
CA ASN A 234 14.31 3.28 3.88
C ASN A 234 14.51 2.17 2.82
N ASN A 235 15.56 1.35 2.91
CA ASN A 235 15.78 0.22 2.02
C ASN A 235 15.13 -1.07 2.56
N ASN A 236 15.08 -1.25 3.88
CA ASN A 236 14.69 -2.50 4.51
C ASN A 236 13.43 -2.40 5.40
N CYS A 237 12.84 -1.21 5.51
CA CYS A 237 11.56 -1.00 6.17
C CYS A 237 10.78 0.16 5.52
N ALA A 238 9.54 0.35 5.96
CA ALA A 238 8.74 1.51 5.59
C ALA A 238 7.90 1.97 6.77
N VAL A 239 7.59 3.27 6.79
CA VAL A 239 6.70 3.88 7.78
C VAL A 239 5.51 4.49 7.09
N TYR A 240 4.32 4.14 7.58
CA TYR A 240 3.05 4.63 7.07
C TYR A 240 2.26 5.32 8.16
N LEU A 241 1.30 6.18 7.74
CA LEU A 241 0.30 6.78 8.61
C LEU A 241 -1.10 6.34 8.17
N SER A 242 -1.86 5.80 9.11
CA SER A 242 -3.28 5.52 8.94
C SER A 242 -4.06 6.55 9.75
N TYR A 243 -4.76 7.45 9.08
CA TYR A 243 -5.59 8.47 9.72
C TYR A 243 -6.85 7.82 10.32
N ASP A 244 -7.22 8.23 11.53
CA ASP A 244 -8.43 7.75 12.20
C ASP A 244 -9.63 8.62 11.80
N GLY A 245 -10.79 7.98 11.61
CA GLY A 245 -12.05 8.66 11.33
C GLY A 245 -12.30 9.05 9.87
N GLU A 246 -11.30 8.96 9.00
CA GLU A 246 -11.44 9.26 7.57
C GLU A 246 -11.05 8.05 6.73
N GLY A 247 -12.04 7.42 6.13
CA GLY A 247 -11.90 6.37 5.13
C GLY A 247 -11.03 5.17 5.53
N THR A 248 -11.52 3.99 5.25
CA THR A 248 -10.73 2.76 5.36
C THR A 248 -9.69 2.64 4.24
N ASN A 249 -9.76 3.54 3.25
CA ASN A 249 -9.11 3.46 1.94
C ASN A 249 -8.04 4.53 1.74
N ALA A 250 -7.46 5.06 2.81
CA ALA A 250 -6.40 6.07 2.73
C ALA A 250 -5.18 5.61 3.52
N LEU A 251 -4.01 5.66 2.92
CA LEU A 251 -2.74 5.30 3.54
C LEU A 251 -1.66 6.29 3.13
N ALA A 252 -1.19 7.11 4.08
CA ALA A 252 -0.03 7.96 3.85
C ALA A 252 1.27 7.17 4.06
N LYS A 253 2.33 7.56 3.38
CA LYS A 253 3.69 7.02 3.56
C LYS A 253 4.64 8.16 3.93
N LEU A 254 5.52 7.92 4.91
CA LEU A 254 6.67 8.77 5.15
C LEU A 254 7.75 8.37 4.13
N ASP A 255 7.76 9.04 2.99
CA ASP A 255 8.54 8.66 1.82
C ASP A 255 9.89 9.35 1.69
N THR A 256 10.26 10.14 2.69
CA THR A 256 11.57 10.78 2.79
C THR A 256 12.35 10.21 3.97
N TYR A 257 13.63 9.97 3.74
CA TYR A 257 14.59 9.56 4.77
C TYR A 257 15.65 10.66 4.92
N THR A 258 15.72 11.26 6.11
CA THR A 258 16.58 12.41 6.36
C THR A 258 18.05 12.00 6.52
N ALA A 259 18.98 12.96 6.39
CA ALA A 259 20.39 12.72 6.68
C ALA A 259 20.67 12.31 8.16
N ALA A 260 19.72 12.60 9.07
CA ALA A 260 19.78 12.17 10.46
C ALA A 260 19.23 10.74 10.69
N GLY A 261 18.82 10.03 9.65
CA GLY A 261 18.29 8.68 9.77
C GLY A 261 16.81 8.60 10.18
N LEU A 262 16.03 9.65 9.94
CA LEU A 262 14.61 9.69 10.32
C LEU A 262 13.71 9.60 9.09
N PHE A 263 12.62 8.83 9.19
CA PHE A 263 11.52 8.89 8.23
C PHE A 263 10.75 10.19 8.40
N SER A 264 10.41 10.84 7.30
CA SER A 264 9.74 12.13 7.29
C SER A 264 8.55 12.17 6.33
N GLU A 265 7.49 12.80 6.80
CA GLU A 265 6.56 13.49 5.94
C GLU A 265 6.97 14.96 5.93
N HIS A 266 7.69 15.37 4.90
CA HIS A 266 8.31 16.68 4.82
C HIS A 266 7.45 17.74 4.12
N TYR A 267 6.27 17.37 3.63
CA TYR A 267 5.40 18.27 2.88
C TYR A 267 4.60 19.24 3.76
N GLY A 268 4.56 19.01 5.09
CA GLY A 268 3.80 19.83 6.02
C GLY A 268 2.30 19.73 5.82
N GLN A 269 1.78 18.54 5.51
CA GLN A 269 0.36 18.34 5.22
C GLN A 269 -0.39 17.56 6.31
N ILE A 270 0.28 17.13 7.38
CA ILE A 270 -0.35 16.38 8.47
C ILE A 270 -1.07 17.34 9.44
N PRO A 271 -2.38 17.16 9.70
CA PRO A 271 -3.11 18.04 10.60
C PRO A 271 -2.64 17.90 12.07
N VAL A 272 -2.37 19.01 12.73
CA VAL A 272 -2.13 19.04 14.18
C VAL A 272 -3.40 18.64 14.92
N GLY A 273 -3.28 17.77 15.94
CA GLY A 273 -4.40 17.20 16.67
C GLY A 273 -5.11 16.05 15.95
N LEU A 274 -4.57 15.56 14.85
CA LEU A 274 -5.09 14.36 14.19
C LEU A 274 -4.76 13.12 15.02
N ALA A 275 -5.78 12.30 15.32
CA ALA A 275 -5.56 10.94 15.81
C ALA A 275 -5.22 10.03 14.61
N CYS A 276 -4.13 9.30 14.73
CA CYS A 276 -3.70 8.38 13.69
C CYS A 276 -2.85 7.24 14.26
N HIS A 277 -2.56 6.26 13.42
CA HIS A 277 -1.65 5.17 13.74
C HIS A 277 -0.40 5.27 12.86
N ILE A 278 0.76 5.33 13.50
CA ILE A 278 2.06 5.13 12.84
C ILE A 278 2.26 3.63 12.68
N ILE A 279 2.56 3.18 11.48
CA ILE A 279 2.76 1.77 11.14
C ILE A 279 4.18 1.62 10.59
N PHE A 280 5.06 1.00 11.38
CA PHE A 280 6.34 0.50 10.90
C PHE A 280 6.13 -0.88 10.29
N ALA A 281 6.65 -1.11 9.09
CA ALA A 281 6.53 -2.38 8.38
C ALA A 281 7.89 -2.81 7.80
N THR A 282 8.23 -4.07 8.02
CA THR A 282 9.45 -4.71 7.52
C THR A 282 9.18 -6.18 7.22
N GLU A 283 10.23 -6.93 6.95
CA GLU A 283 10.20 -8.37 6.70
C GLU A 283 11.08 -9.09 7.74
N GLU A 284 10.74 -10.32 8.07
CA GLU A 284 11.58 -11.25 8.82
C GLU A 284 11.29 -12.69 8.36
N ASN A 285 12.31 -13.39 7.85
CA ASN A 285 12.20 -14.78 7.38
C ASN A 285 11.11 -15.00 6.31
N GLY A 286 10.97 -14.09 5.35
CA GLY A 286 9.96 -14.16 4.30
C GLY A 286 8.55 -13.77 4.76
N GLN A 287 8.39 -13.23 5.96
CA GLN A 287 7.10 -12.86 6.53
C GLN A 287 7.05 -11.36 6.86
N TRP A 288 5.88 -10.76 6.72
CA TRP A 288 5.65 -9.39 7.16
C TRP A 288 5.80 -9.27 8.67
N ARG A 289 6.57 -8.28 9.11
CA ARG A 289 6.64 -7.80 10.49
C ARG A 289 6.20 -6.36 10.53
N TYR A 290 5.44 -6.00 11.56
CA TYR A 290 4.99 -4.62 11.75
C TYR A 290 4.81 -4.29 13.22
N ALA A 291 4.99 -3.00 13.52
CA ALA A 291 4.62 -2.40 14.79
C ALA A 291 3.64 -1.24 14.52
N ILE A 292 2.63 -1.11 15.36
CA ILE A 292 1.60 -0.08 15.23
C ILE A 292 1.52 0.72 16.52
N LYS A 293 1.57 2.05 16.41
CA LYS A 293 1.47 2.97 17.54
C LYS A 293 0.42 4.04 17.27
N GLY A 294 -0.63 4.07 18.10
CA GLY A 294 -1.61 5.15 18.08
C GLY A 294 -0.98 6.44 18.63
N VAL A 295 -1.20 7.55 17.95
CA VAL A 295 -0.71 8.88 18.34
C VAL A 295 -1.74 9.96 18.03
N THR A 296 -1.63 11.08 18.74
CA THR A 296 -2.26 12.34 18.35
C THR A 296 -1.15 13.29 17.91
N ILE A 297 -1.22 13.78 16.70
CA ILE A 297 -0.17 14.60 16.09
C ILE A 297 -0.01 15.92 16.84
N ALA A 298 1.19 16.18 17.33
CA ALA A 298 1.60 17.48 17.84
C ALA A 298 2.40 18.26 16.78
N ALA A 299 2.48 19.57 16.92
CA ALA A 299 3.31 20.37 16.01
C ALA A 299 4.80 20.00 16.15
N ASN A 300 5.48 19.78 15.02
CA ASN A 300 6.91 19.43 14.94
C ASN A 300 7.29 18.19 15.78
N GLN A 301 6.49 17.16 15.71
CA GLN A 301 6.67 15.94 16.49
C GLN A 301 7.75 15.02 15.88
N THR A 302 8.57 14.45 16.78
CA THR A 302 9.47 13.31 16.49
C THR A 302 9.09 12.15 17.38
#